data_2abad4d3c5731efb70035963e816601a
#
_entry.id   2abad4d3c5731efb70035963e816601a
#
_cell.length_a   1.000
_cell.length_b   1.000
_cell.length_c   1.000
_cell.angle_alpha   90.00
_cell.angle_beta   90.00
_cell.angle_gamma   90.00
#
_symmetry.space_group_name_H-M   'P 1'
#
loop_
_entity.id
_entity.type
_entity.pdbx_description
1 polymer ?
#
loop_
_entity_poly.entity_id
_entity_poly.type
_entity_poly.pdbx_seq_one_letter_code
_entity_poly.pdbx_strand_id
1 'polypeptide(L)'
;MSQEGITALRIAVDEVKSVITSLTEEEWSRPSGCIGWSVRDLVAHMSSNYKETVDPSPAPDEPINLPAERMMDLLIEPRKDWSNEEILAEYLAFCDQAVDVLASLQE
;
A
#
# COMPACT_ATOMS: atom_id res chain seq x y z
N MET A 1 3.55 -15.67 10.02
CA MET A 1 3.52 -14.53 10.97
C MET A 1 2.84 -14.98 12.26
N SER A 2 3.40 -14.65 13.40
CA SER A 2 2.84 -15.05 14.71
C SER A 2 1.62 -14.21 15.09
N GLN A 3 0.87 -14.64 16.12
CA GLN A 3 -0.24 -13.84 16.66
C GLN A 3 0.27 -12.50 17.17
N GLU A 4 1.45 -12.49 17.79
CA GLU A 4 2.07 -11.24 18.24
C GLU A 4 2.40 -10.34 17.06
N GLY A 5 2.88 -10.90 15.95
CA GLY A 5 3.15 -10.15 14.73
C GLY A 5 1.88 -9.58 14.10
N ILE A 6 0.79 -10.33 14.09
CA ILE A 6 -0.51 -9.84 13.60
C ILE A 6 -1.02 -8.69 14.48
N THR A 7 -0.91 -8.82 15.80
CA THR A 7 -1.31 -7.74 16.71
C THR A 7 -0.50 -6.47 16.46
N ALA A 8 0.83 -6.61 16.30
CA ALA A 8 1.70 -5.48 16.00
C ALA A 8 1.34 -4.84 14.67
N LEU A 9 1.02 -5.65 13.65
CA LEU A 9 0.63 -5.15 12.34
C LEU A 9 -0.69 -4.36 12.41
N ARG A 10 -1.68 -4.84 13.17
CA ARG A 10 -2.93 -4.10 13.35
C ARG A 10 -2.71 -2.73 14.00
N ILE A 11 -1.83 -2.67 15.01
CA ILE A 11 -1.47 -1.41 15.66
C ILE A 11 -0.81 -0.46 14.65
N ALA A 12 0.14 -0.98 13.87
CA ALA A 12 0.84 -0.19 12.86
C ALA A 12 -0.11 0.34 11.78
N VAL A 13 -1.04 -0.50 11.31
CA VAL A 13 -2.05 -0.10 10.32
C VAL A 13 -2.92 1.04 10.88
N ASP A 14 -3.36 0.94 12.13
CA ASP A 14 -4.18 1.97 12.76
C ASP A 14 -3.42 3.28 12.92
N GLU A 15 -2.15 3.22 13.30
CA GLU A 15 -1.30 4.41 13.41
C GLU A 15 -1.11 5.10 12.06
N VAL A 16 -0.82 4.33 11.02
CA VAL A 16 -0.66 4.88 9.66
C VAL A 16 -1.98 5.47 9.16
N LYS A 17 -3.11 4.80 9.38
CA LYS A 17 -4.43 5.34 9.03
C LYS A 17 -4.64 6.72 9.65
N SER A 18 -4.29 6.86 10.92
CA SER A 18 -4.43 8.12 11.64
C SER A 18 -3.62 9.23 10.98
N VAL A 19 -2.39 8.92 10.57
CA VAL A 19 -1.51 9.89 9.90
C VAL A 19 -2.04 10.27 8.52
N ILE A 20 -2.33 9.29 7.67
CA ILE A 20 -2.68 9.58 6.27
C ILE A 20 -4.05 10.24 6.12
N THR A 21 -4.98 9.99 7.04
CA THR A 21 -6.28 10.65 7.00
C THR A 21 -6.19 12.14 7.39
N SER A 22 -5.11 12.54 8.02
CA SER A 22 -4.90 13.94 8.42
C SER A 22 -3.93 14.71 7.51
N LEU A 23 -3.43 14.09 6.44
CA LEU A 23 -2.50 14.75 5.52
C LEU A 23 -3.18 15.90 4.77
N THR A 24 -2.49 17.04 4.69
CA THR A 24 -2.90 18.14 3.81
C THR A 24 -2.48 17.84 2.38
N GLU A 25 -3.08 18.54 1.40
CA GLU A 25 -2.68 18.39 -0.01
C GLU A 25 -1.20 18.66 -0.21
N GLU A 26 -0.64 19.65 0.49
CA GLU A 26 0.79 19.94 0.43
C GLU A 26 1.62 18.77 0.95
N GLU A 27 1.21 18.16 2.06
CA GLU A 27 1.93 17.04 2.65
C GLU A 27 1.93 15.81 1.74
N TRP A 28 0.85 15.55 1.00
CA TRP A 28 0.79 14.46 0.04
C TRP A 28 1.86 14.58 -1.05
N SER A 29 2.22 15.80 -1.44
CA SER A 29 3.20 16.02 -2.50
C SER A 29 4.64 16.13 -2.02
N ARG A 30 4.89 16.12 -0.72
CA ARG A 30 6.24 16.20 -0.18
C ARG A 30 7.05 14.95 -0.47
N PRO A 31 8.39 15.08 -0.59
CA PRO A 31 9.24 13.90 -0.67
C PRO A 31 9.07 13.01 0.55
N SER A 32 9.02 11.71 0.32
CA SER A 32 9.00 10.72 1.42
C SER A 32 10.43 10.38 1.84
N GLY A 33 10.59 9.50 2.82
CA GLY A 33 11.89 8.96 3.16
C GLY A 33 12.47 8.01 2.10
N CYS A 34 11.66 7.62 1.11
CA CYS A 34 12.10 6.75 0.02
C CYS A 34 12.56 7.60 -1.16
N ILE A 35 13.78 7.37 -1.65
CA ILE A 35 14.37 8.14 -2.74
C ILE A 35 13.53 8.02 -4.00
N GLY A 36 13.16 9.15 -4.60
CA GLY A 36 12.40 9.21 -5.83
C GLY A 36 10.89 9.08 -5.66
N TRP A 37 10.40 8.96 -4.42
CA TRP A 37 8.98 8.83 -4.13
C TRP A 37 8.49 9.99 -3.26
N SER A 38 7.32 10.51 -3.61
CA SER A 38 6.59 11.44 -2.75
C SER A 38 5.85 10.66 -1.66
N VAL A 39 5.28 11.37 -0.69
CA VAL A 39 4.38 10.76 0.31
C VAL A 39 3.22 10.06 -0.42
N ARG A 40 2.65 10.69 -1.44
CA ARG A 40 1.59 10.11 -2.27
C ARG A 40 2.01 8.76 -2.87
N ASP A 41 3.22 8.68 -3.43
CA ASP A 41 3.72 7.44 -4.02
C ASP A 41 3.86 6.34 -2.97
N LEU A 42 4.34 6.69 -1.78
CA LEU A 42 4.48 5.73 -0.69
C LEU A 42 3.13 5.19 -0.24
N VAL A 43 2.12 6.04 -0.09
CA VAL A 43 0.78 5.60 0.28
C VAL A 43 0.16 4.75 -0.83
N ALA A 44 0.37 5.14 -2.10
CA ALA A 44 -0.09 4.35 -3.24
C ALA A 44 0.54 2.96 -3.26
N HIS A 45 1.82 2.86 -2.93
CA HIS A 45 2.51 1.58 -2.83
C HIS A 45 1.89 0.70 -1.72
N MET A 46 1.70 1.24 -0.52
CA MET A 46 1.08 0.50 0.57
C MET A 46 -0.33 0.06 0.23
N SER A 47 -1.11 0.97 -0.34
CA SER A 47 -2.50 0.71 -0.76
C SER A 47 -2.56 -0.42 -1.78
N SER A 48 -1.68 -0.39 -2.79
CA SER A 48 -1.63 -1.42 -3.82
C SER A 48 -1.27 -2.79 -3.25
N ASN A 49 -0.34 -2.83 -2.29
CA ASN A 49 0.03 -4.09 -1.64
C ASN A 49 -1.14 -4.70 -0.88
N TYR A 50 -1.91 -3.89 -0.18
CA TYR A 50 -3.09 -4.37 0.55
C TYR A 50 -4.16 -4.86 -0.42
N LYS A 51 -4.41 -4.13 -1.50
CA LYS A 51 -5.36 -4.54 -2.54
C LYS A 51 -4.94 -5.88 -3.17
N GLU A 52 -3.66 -6.04 -3.51
CA GLU A 52 -3.16 -7.29 -4.09
C GLU A 52 -3.23 -8.46 -3.12
N THR A 53 -3.14 -8.21 -1.81
CA THR A 53 -3.30 -9.25 -0.79
C THR A 53 -4.73 -9.75 -0.72
N VAL A 54 -5.71 -8.86 -0.83
CA VAL A 54 -7.14 -9.17 -0.71
C VAL A 54 -7.73 -9.65 -2.04
N ASP A 55 -7.37 -8.97 -3.11
CA ASP A 55 -7.93 -9.20 -4.45
C ASP A 55 -6.80 -9.19 -5.48
N PRO A 56 -6.06 -10.31 -5.61
CA PRO A 56 -4.91 -10.37 -6.50
C PRO A 56 -5.27 -10.13 -7.96
N SER A 57 -4.47 -9.31 -8.63
CA SER A 57 -4.58 -9.11 -10.06
C SER A 57 -4.10 -10.35 -10.82
N PRO A 58 -4.60 -10.60 -12.04
CA PRO A 58 -4.11 -11.70 -12.85
C PRO A 58 -2.61 -11.59 -13.11
N ALA A 59 -1.91 -12.72 -13.15
CA ALA A 59 -0.50 -12.74 -13.49
C ALA A 59 -0.33 -12.24 -14.94
N PRO A 60 0.78 -11.51 -15.24
CA PRO A 60 1.04 -11.06 -16.60
C PRO A 60 1.30 -12.26 -17.53
N ASP A 61 0.87 -12.13 -18.79
CA ASP A 61 1.05 -13.18 -19.79
C ASP A 61 2.53 -13.43 -20.12
N GLU A 62 3.36 -12.38 -20.00
CA GLU A 62 4.78 -12.47 -20.27
C GLU A 62 5.59 -12.09 -19.02
N PRO A 63 6.79 -12.69 -18.84
CA PRO A 63 7.64 -12.30 -17.71
C PRO A 63 7.98 -10.81 -17.76
N ILE A 64 7.93 -10.18 -16.59
CA ILE A 64 8.30 -8.77 -16.46
C ILE A 64 9.82 -8.69 -16.34
N ASN A 65 10.44 -7.95 -17.25
CA ASN A 65 11.90 -7.83 -17.32
C ASN A 65 12.33 -6.43 -16.88
N LEU A 66 12.29 -6.18 -15.57
CA LEU A 66 12.72 -4.93 -14.97
C LEU A 66 13.72 -5.21 -13.85
N PRO A 67 14.65 -4.26 -13.58
CA PRO A 67 15.49 -4.35 -12.39
C PRO A 67 14.63 -4.47 -11.13
N ALA A 68 15.12 -5.21 -10.14
CA ALA A 68 14.36 -5.46 -8.90
C ALA A 68 13.90 -4.16 -8.23
N GLU A 69 14.74 -3.13 -8.23
CA GLU A 69 14.40 -1.83 -7.63
C GLU A 69 13.29 -1.09 -8.37
N ARG A 70 12.99 -1.49 -9.60
CA ARG A 70 11.92 -0.89 -10.42
C ARG A 70 10.62 -1.68 -10.35
N MET A 71 10.64 -2.90 -9.80
CA MET A 71 9.44 -3.74 -9.74
C MET A 71 8.34 -3.12 -8.89
N MET A 72 8.70 -2.37 -7.86
CA MET A 72 7.73 -1.69 -6.99
C MET A 72 6.97 -0.59 -7.73
N ASP A 73 7.56 0.01 -8.76
CA ASP A 73 6.92 1.05 -9.55
C ASP A 73 5.72 0.52 -10.36
N LEU A 74 5.68 -0.78 -10.64
CA LEU A 74 4.61 -1.40 -11.40
C LEU A 74 3.24 -1.25 -10.73
N LEU A 75 3.21 -1.21 -9.41
CA LEU A 75 1.96 -1.06 -8.66
C LEU A 75 1.57 0.41 -8.51
N ILE A 76 2.54 1.31 -8.59
CA ILE A 76 2.29 2.76 -8.48
C ILE A 76 1.85 3.32 -9.82
N GLU A 77 2.41 2.84 -10.93
CA GLU A 77 2.16 3.37 -12.27
C GLU A 77 0.67 3.44 -12.65
N PRO A 78 -0.16 2.41 -12.40
CA PRO A 78 -1.59 2.50 -12.70
C PRO A 78 -2.31 3.56 -11.88
N ARG A 79 -1.72 4.04 -10.78
CA ARG A 79 -2.33 4.99 -9.85
C ARG A 79 -1.80 6.41 -10.00
N LYS A 80 -0.94 6.66 -10.99
CA LYS A 80 -0.28 7.96 -11.15
C LYS A 80 -1.26 9.11 -11.40
N ASP A 81 -2.38 8.81 -12.05
CA ASP A 81 -3.40 9.81 -12.37
C ASP A 81 -4.55 9.84 -11.36
N TRP A 82 -4.48 9.03 -10.30
CA TRP A 82 -5.49 9.02 -9.26
C TRP A 82 -5.37 10.27 -8.39
N SER A 83 -6.50 10.75 -7.87
CA SER A 83 -6.49 11.79 -6.85
C SER A 83 -5.97 11.23 -5.52
N ASN A 84 -5.54 12.10 -4.62
CA ASN A 84 -5.14 11.69 -3.28
C ASN A 84 -6.32 11.03 -2.55
N GLU A 85 -7.54 11.52 -2.78
CA GLU A 85 -8.74 10.94 -2.19
C GLU A 85 -8.99 9.51 -2.67
N GLU A 86 -8.75 9.23 -3.94
CA GLU A 86 -8.90 7.88 -4.50
C GLU A 86 -7.87 6.92 -3.90
N ILE A 87 -6.63 7.35 -3.73
CA ILE A 87 -5.58 6.55 -3.10
C ILE A 87 -5.94 6.26 -1.65
N LEU A 88 -6.38 7.29 -0.92
CA LEU A 88 -6.79 7.13 0.47
C LEU A 88 -7.97 6.16 0.59
N ALA A 89 -8.96 6.28 -0.30
CA ALA A 89 -10.12 5.40 -0.30
C ALA A 89 -9.72 3.93 -0.49
N GLU A 90 -8.81 3.65 -1.41
CA GLU A 90 -8.29 2.30 -1.62
C GLU A 90 -7.57 1.78 -0.37
N TYR A 91 -6.70 2.61 0.21
CA TYR A 91 -5.99 2.24 1.43
C TYR A 91 -6.97 1.85 2.53
N LEU A 92 -7.96 2.70 2.80
CA LEU A 92 -8.93 2.46 3.87
C LEU A 92 -9.82 1.25 3.58
N ALA A 93 -10.10 0.97 2.31
CA ALA A 93 -10.92 -0.18 1.92
C ALA A 93 -10.22 -1.52 2.16
N PHE A 94 -8.90 -1.57 1.99
CA PHE A 94 -8.18 -2.85 1.95
C PHE A 94 -7.23 -3.11 3.12
N CYS A 95 -6.80 -2.09 3.86
CA CYS A 95 -5.76 -2.29 4.89
C CYS A 95 -6.17 -3.29 5.97
N ASP A 96 -7.38 -3.17 6.52
CA ASP A 96 -7.85 -4.08 7.56
C ASP A 96 -8.15 -5.48 7.00
N GLN A 97 -8.72 -5.54 5.80
CA GLN A 97 -8.99 -6.81 5.13
C GLN A 97 -7.70 -7.57 4.84
N ALA A 98 -6.64 -6.85 4.44
CA ALA A 98 -5.33 -7.48 4.19
C ALA A 98 -4.77 -8.11 5.46
N VAL A 99 -4.89 -7.43 6.60
CA VAL A 99 -4.45 -7.99 7.87
C VAL A 99 -5.28 -9.23 8.22
N ASP A 100 -6.59 -9.21 7.97
CA ASP A 100 -7.46 -10.36 8.20
C ASP A 100 -7.05 -11.57 7.35
N VAL A 101 -6.70 -11.33 6.07
CA VAL A 101 -6.19 -12.39 5.20
C VAL A 101 -4.90 -12.98 5.76
N LEU A 102 -3.95 -12.14 6.16
CA LEU A 102 -2.68 -12.60 6.73
C LEU A 102 -2.91 -13.38 8.03
N ALA A 103 -3.83 -12.92 8.87
CA ALA A 103 -4.17 -13.62 10.11
C ALA A 103 -4.76 -15.01 9.86
N SER A 104 -5.57 -15.15 8.79
CA SER A 104 -6.18 -16.44 8.45
C SER A 104 -5.16 -17.49 8.00
N LEU A 105 -3.98 -17.07 7.58
CA LEU A 105 -2.90 -17.97 7.15
C LEU A 105 -2.05 -18.50 8.32
N GLN A 106 -2.36 -18.11 9.55
CA GLN A 106 -1.58 -18.48 10.75
C GLN A 106 -2.04 -19.78 11.42
N GLU A 107 -3.00 -20.47 10.87
CA GLU A 107 -3.53 -21.71 11.44
C GLU A 107 -2.74 -22.94 11.02
#